data_b1479561450af4ad486a09ed64d3f625
#
_entry.id   b1479561450af4ad486a09ed64d3f625
#
_cell.length_a   1.000
_cell.length_b   1.000
_cell.length_c   1.000
_cell.angle_alpha   90.00
_cell.angle_beta   90.00
_cell.angle_gamma   90.00
#
_symmetry.space_group_name_H-M   'P 1'
#
loop_
_entity.id
_entity.type
_entity.pdbx_description
1 polymer ?
#
loop_
_entity_poly.entity_id
_entity_poly.type
_entity_poly.pdbx_seq_one_letter_code
_entity_poly.pdbx_strand_id
1 'polypeptide(L)'
;MSTNIQSTIASYQAKQGPLLEVKDLQVDFTTDTGKAVHAVRHSSFSVYPGQWVAIVGESGSGKSTSAMAVLGLLPGTGHVVGGSIKLDGQEIAGISQKEYDKLRGSKMGLVPQDPMSNLNPVWRIGAQVKEALQANNMDISKEKRSKLASALASEENSVVDLKTEEDELFVGSKDLPALLDAAKKALEDAGSKHVEEEMNYFRDEWVPGSQTRWRVAKDLIDAGVSDDSAWTIAKKHVLGSTMEDRISGLLSEAGLPDAATRARQFPHEFSGGMRQRALIAIGL
;
A
#
# COMPACT_ATOMS: atom_id res chain seq x y z
N MET A 1 -2.70 4.29 31.79
CA MET A 1 -2.69 3.26 30.73
C MET A 1 -1.54 3.41 29.71
N SER A 2 -0.93 4.58 29.54
CA SER A 2 0.17 4.79 28.56
C SER A 2 1.50 4.08 28.90
N THR A 3 1.81 3.88 30.17
CA THR A 3 3.11 3.35 30.62
C THR A 3 3.29 1.85 30.26
N ASN A 4 2.22 1.10 30.12
CA ASN A 4 2.30 -0.34 29.85
C ASN A 4 2.54 -0.66 28.35
N ILE A 5 2.06 0.18 27.45
CA ILE A 5 2.25 0.00 26.00
C ILE A 5 3.70 0.28 25.60
N GLN A 6 4.28 1.37 26.13
CA GLN A 6 5.68 1.72 25.83
C GLN A 6 6.67 0.67 26.37
N SER A 7 6.44 0.12 27.56
CA SER A 7 7.28 -0.96 28.11
C SER A 7 7.15 -2.25 27.32
N THR A 8 5.96 -2.58 26.81
CA THR A 8 5.72 -3.75 25.97
C THR A 8 6.41 -3.59 24.59
N ILE A 9 6.30 -2.41 23.98
CA ILE A 9 7.00 -2.09 22.72
C ILE A 9 8.51 -2.18 22.92
N ALA A 10 9.06 -1.57 23.98
CA ALA A 10 10.48 -1.62 24.27
C ALA A 10 11.00 -3.05 24.50
N SER A 11 10.23 -3.89 25.19
CA SER A 11 10.61 -5.30 25.41
C SER A 11 10.54 -6.14 24.12
N TYR A 12 9.61 -5.85 23.24
CA TYR A 12 9.48 -6.50 21.92
C TYR A 12 10.63 -6.08 20.99
N GLN A 13 10.96 -4.79 20.96
CA GLN A 13 12.07 -4.22 20.21
C GLN A 13 13.43 -4.80 20.65
N ALA A 14 13.62 -4.95 21.94
CA ALA A 14 14.87 -5.52 22.49
C ALA A 14 15.08 -7.00 22.12
N LYS A 15 14.00 -7.75 21.85
CA LYS A 15 14.06 -9.17 21.45
C LYS A 15 14.35 -9.38 19.98
N GLN A 16 13.94 -8.47 19.10
CA GLN A 16 14.05 -8.64 17.64
C GLN A 16 15.24 -7.91 17.03
N GLY A 17 15.88 -6.97 17.76
CA GLY A 17 16.91 -6.10 17.21
C GLY A 17 16.34 -5.01 16.28
N PRO A 18 17.18 -4.12 15.74
CA PRO A 18 16.78 -3.08 14.81
C PRO A 18 16.43 -3.66 13.43
N LEU A 19 15.32 -3.20 12.86
CA LEU A 19 14.95 -3.47 11.46
C LEU A 19 15.92 -2.79 10.50
N LEU A 20 16.28 -1.53 10.78
CA LEU A 20 17.30 -0.78 10.07
C LEU A 20 18.34 -0.27 11.07
N GLU A 21 19.60 -0.59 10.81
CA GLU A 21 20.71 -0.08 11.59
C GLU A 21 21.71 0.64 10.66
N VAL A 22 21.95 1.91 10.91
CA VAL A 22 22.94 2.74 10.22
C VAL A 22 24.02 3.11 11.23
N LYS A 23 25.26 2.77 10.94
CA LYS A 23 26.42 3.05 11.80
C LYS A 23 27.49 3.77 11.03
N ASP A 24 27.88 4.92 11.57
CA ASP A 24 29.02 5.71 11.08
C ASP A 24 28.97 6.03 9.58
N LEU A 25 27.76 6.25 9.05
CA LEU A 25 27.51 6.46 7.63
C LEU A 25 28.27 7.70 7.14
N GLN A 26 29.02 7.52 6.06
CA GLN A 26 29.74 8.57 5.36
C GLN A 26 29.38 8.53 3.89
N VAL A 27 29.00 9.70 3.33
CA VAL A 27 28.61 9.84 1.92
C VAL A 27 29.33 11.02 1.31
N ASP A 28 30.00 10.77 0.20
CA ASP A 28 30.72 11.76 -0.59
C ASP A 28 30.11 11.90 -1.99
N PHE A 29 30.16 13.10 -2.52
CA PHE A 29 29.89 13.40 -3.92
C PHE A 29 31.17 13.87 -4.59
N THR A 30 31.47 13.35 -5.76
CA THR A 30 32.60 13.84 -6.57
C THR A 30 32.11 14.97 -7.47
N THR A 31 32.76 16.13 -7.39
CA THR A 31 32.50 17.28 -8.28
C THR A 31 33.14 17.06 -9.65
N ASP A 32 32.74 17.84 -10.65
CA ASP A 32 33.33 17.82 -12.00
C ASP A 32 34.83 18.09 -11.98
N THR A 33 35.33 18.79 -10.95
CA THR A 33 36.76 19.07 -10.75
C THR A 33 37.49 17.94 -10.02
N GLY A 34 36.84 16.84 -9.74
CA GLY A 34 37.42 15.70 -9.02
C GLY A 34 37.54 15.88 -7.48
N LYS A 35 37.00 16.97 -6.92
CA LYS A 35 37.02 17.19 -5.47
C LYS A 35 35.87 16.46 -4.81
N ALA A 36 36.09 15.81 -3.67
CA ALA A 36 35.08 15.22 -2.85
C ALA A 36 34.34 16.27 -2.00
N VAL A 37 33.01 16.19 -1.97
CA VAL A 37 32.15 16.94 -1.06
C VAL A 37 31.53 15.96 -0.08
N HIS A 38 31.90 16.10 1.19
CA HIS A 38 31.40 15.26 2.27
C HIS A 38 29.96 15.66 2.65
N ALA A 39 28.97 14.95 2.14
CA ALA A 39 27.56 15.27 2.34
C ALA A 39 27.00 14.67 3.64
N VAL A 40 27.49 13.50 4.08
CA VAL A 40 27.17 12.89 5.37
C VAL A 40 28.47 12.51 6.06
N ARG A 41 28.58 12.87 7.33
CA ARG A 41 29.76 12.62 8.15
C ARG A 41 29.35 11.91 9.44
N HIS A 42 29.74 10.61 9.58
CA HIS A 42 29.59 9.84 10.82
C HIS A 42 28.13 9.81 11.36
N SER A 43 27.12 9.63 10.47
CA SER A 43 25.72 9.53 10.93
C SER A 43 25.38 8.13 11.41
N SER A 44 24.75 8.04 12.57
CA SER A 44 24.32 6.76 13.15
C SER A 44 22.91 6.87 13.69
N PHE A 45 22.03 5.92 13.33
CA PHE A 45 20.69 5.79 13.86
C PHE A 45 20.16 4.36 13.64
N SER A 46 19.10 4.01 14.36
CA SER A 46 18.46 2.70 14.23
C SER A 46 16.94 2.90 14.21
N VAL A 47 16.25 2.04 13.46
CA VAL A 47 14.78 1.97 13.40
C VAL A 47 14.36 0.57 13.81
N TYR A 48 13.49 0.46 14.79
CA TYR A 48 12.96 -0.82 15.26
C TYR A 48 11.56 -1.08 14.67
N PRO A 49 11.09 -2.33 14.62
CA PRO A 49 9.75 -2.65 14.15
C PRO A 49 8.67 -1.82 14.87
N GLY A 50 7.77 -1.22 14.09
CA GLY A 50 6.70 -0.36 14.60
C GLY A 50 7.14 1.02 15.12
N GLN A 51 8.41 1.40 14.94
CA GLN A 51 8.94 2.68 15.39
C GLN A 51 8.87 3.75 14.29
N TRP A 52 8.55 4.98 14.70
CA TRP A 52 8.71 6.19 13.89
C TRP A 52 10.00 6.91 14.29
N VAL A 53 10.85 7.18 13.32
CA VAL A 53 12.09 7.96 13.52
C VAL A 53 12.06 9.19 12.64
N ALA A 54 12.21 10.37 13.25
CA ALA A 54 12.32 11.64 12.55
C ALA A 54 13.77 12.11 12.50
N ILE A 55 14.27 12.40 11.30
CA ILE A 55 15.57 13.05 11.09
C ILE A 55 15.33 14.53 10.84
N VAL A 56 15.75 15.36 11.78
CA VAL A 56 15.57 16.83 11.72
C VAL A 56 16.91 17.54 11.61
N GLY A 57 16.92 18.72 11.00
CA GLY A 57 18.12 19.53 10.83
C GLY A 57 17.92 20.58 9.75
N GLU A 58 18.89 21.48 9.59
CA GLU A 58 18.87 22.56 8.58
C GLU A 58 18.91 22.02 7.14
N SER A 59 18.55 22.88 6.17
CA SER A 59 18.71 22.56 4.75
C SER A 59 20.20 22.30 4.46
N GLY A 60 20.48 21.23 3.68
CA GLY A 60 21.86 20.83 3.37
C GLY A 60 22.57 20.01 4.45
N SER A 61 21.93 19.68 5.59
CA SER A 61 22.57 18.89 6.66
C SER A 61 22.69 17.37 6.38
N GLY A 62 22.41 16.91 5.15
CA GLY A 62 22.58 15.51 4.75
C GLY A 62 21.39 14.59 5.04
N LYS A 63 20.22 15.08 5.52
CA LYS A 63 19.04 14.27 5.84
C LYS A 63 18.56 13.40 4.68
N SER A 64 18.26 14.05 3.56
CA SER A 64 17.79 13.36 2.35
C SER A 64 18.89 12.47 1.76
N THR A 65 20.15 12.90 1.85
CA THR A 65 21.29 12.11 1.40
C THR A 65 21.41 10.82 2.21
N SER A 66 21.23 10.88 3.53
CA SER A 66 21.24 9.69 4.38
C SER A 66 20.10 8.72 4.02
N ALA A 67 18.88 9.24 3.80
CA ALA A 67 17.75 8.41 3.36
C ALA A 67 18.00 7.78 1.97
N MET A 68 18.51 8.56 1.02
CA MET A 68 18.85 8.07 -0.33
C MET A 68 19.99 7.03 -0.29
N ALA A 69 20.96 7.17 0.62
CA ALA A 69 22.01 6.19 0.82
C ALA A 69 21.46 4.84 1.29
N VAL A 70 20.53 4.85 2.26
CA VAL A 70 19.83 3.65 2.74
C VAL A 70 19.08 2.94 1.61
N LEU A 71 18.43 3.71 0.72
CA LEU A 71 17.66 3.17 -0.40
C LEU A 71 18.52 2.77 -1.62
N GLY A 72 19.83 3.04 -1.60
CA GLY A 72 20.70 2.84 -2.77
C GLY A 72 20.34 3.76 -3.95
N LEU A 73 19.81 4.97 -3.67
CA LEU A 73 19.32 5.95 -4.64
C LEU A 73 20.14 7.27 -4.59
N LEU A 74 21.40 7.21 -4.21
CA LEU A 74 22.25 8.39 -4.27
C LEU A 74 22.35 8.91 -5.70
N PRO A 75 22.10 10.21 -5.95
CA PRO A 75 22.13 10.76 -7.30
C PRO A 75 23.56 10.98 -7.80
N GLY A 76 23.76 10.84 -9.10
CA GLY A 76 24.97 11.22 -9.80
C GLY A 76 26.24 10.55 -9.29
N THR A 77 27.16 11.33 -8.76
CA THR A 77 28.49 10.89 -8.27
C THR A 77 28.52 10.62 -6.76
N GLY A 78 27.33 10.43 -6.14
CA GLY A 78 27.22 10.14 -4.72
C GLY A 78 27.57 8.68 -4.39
N HIS A 79 28.45 8.47 -3.43
CA HIS A 79 28.85 7.13 -2.98
C HIS A 79 28.91 7.06 -1.46
N VAL A 80 28.55 5.89 -0.91
CA VAL A 80 28.85 5.54 0.47
C VAL A 80 30.33 5.20 0.56
N VAL A 81 31.09 6.01 1.29
CA VAL A 81 32.54 5.88 1.42
C VAL A 81 32.97 5.28 2.76
N GLY A 82 32.04 5.16 3.71
CA GLY A 82 32.31 4.56 5.01
C GLY A 82 31.03 4.27 5.80
N GLY A 83 31.19 3.47 6.84
CA GLY A 83 30.09 3.03 7.69
C GLY A 83 29.42 1.75 7.24
N SER A 84 28.29 1.43 7.87
CA SER A 84 27.51 0.22 7.66
C SER A 84 26.03 0.56 7.62
N ILE A 85 25.28 -0.08 6.73
CA ILE A 85 23.82 0.00 6.63
C ILE A 85 23.28 -1.42 6.64
N LYS A 86 22.56 -1.80 7.69
CA LYS A 86 21.96 -3.13 7.81
C LYS A 86 20.45 -3.05 7.80
N LEU A 87 19.82 -3.87 6.97
CA LEU A 87 18.38 -4.11 6.93
C LEU A 87 18.11 -5.56 7.34
N ASP A 88 17.26 -5.78 8.34
CA ASP A 88 17.01 -7.11 8.93
C ASP A 88 18.32 -7.85 9.29
N GLY A 89 19.33 -7.12 9.79
CA GLY A 89 20.64 -7.65 10.14
C GLY A 89 21.59 -7.92 8.95
N GLN A 90 21.13 -7.78 7.72
CA GLN A 90 21.95 -7.96 6.51
C GLN A 90 22.59 -6.64 6.08
N GLU A 91 23.89 -6.65 5.79
CA GLU A 91 24.60 -5.49 5.26
C GLU A 91 24.14 -5.19 3.84
N ILE A 92 23.70 -3.94 3.62
CA ILE A 92 23.24 -3.48 2.31
C ILE A 92 24.08 -2.32 1.75
N ALA A 93 25.03 -1.77 2.51
CA ALA A 93 25.95 -0.78 1.96
C ALA A 93 26.86 -1.45 0.92
N GLY A 94 26.84 -0.89 -0.30
CA GLY A 94 27.71 -1.36 -1.40
C GLY A 94 27.22 -2.60 -2.15
N ILE A 95 25.99 -3.10 -1.91
CA ILE A 95 25.40 -4.14 -2.75
C ILE A 95 25.10 -3.58 -4.16
N SER A 96 24.91 -4.47 -5.13
CA SER A 96 24.62 -4.07 -6.50
C SER A 96 23.20 -3.44 -6.63
N GLN A 97 22.99 -2.62 -7.67
CA GLN A 97 21.65 -2.07 -7.96
C GLN A 97 20.60 -3.16 -8.14
N LYS A 98 20.96 -4.29 -8.76
CA LYS A 98 20.06 -5.43 -8.94
C LYS A 98 19.63 -6.06 -7.61
N GLU A 99 20.46 -6.02 -6.59
CA GLU A 99 20.12 -6.46 -5.24
C GLU A 99 19.25 -5.44 -4.52
N TYR A 100 19.56 -4.15 -4.67
CA TYR A 100 18.67 -3.08 -4.19
C TYR A 100 17.27 -3.14 -4.82
N ASP A 101 17.16 -3.46 -6.13
CA ASP A 101 15.87 -3.59 -6.83
C ASP A 101 14.96 -4.66 -6.20
N LYS A 102 15.55 -5.71 -5.63
CA LYS A 102 14.79 -6.75 -4.92
C LYS A 102 14.29 -6.29 -3.54
N LEU A 103 14.98 -5.33 -2.92
CA LEU A 103 14.62 -4.80 -1.60
C LEU A 103 13.62 -3.65 -1.72
N ARG A 104 13.76 -2.83 -2.77
CA ARG A 104 12.84 -1.72 -3.02
C ARG A 104 11.46 -2.26 -3.42
N GLY A 105 10.43 -1.73 -2.79
CA GLY A 105 9.05 -2.15 -2.96
C GLY A 105 8.62 -3.35 -2.11
N SER A 106 9.53 -4.28 -1.79
CA SER A 106 9.23 -5.44 -0.94
C SER A 106 9.62 -5.24 0.54
N LYS A 107 10.72 -4.55 0.79
CA LYS A 107 11.28 -4.30 2.13
C LYS A 107 11.41 -2.82 2.45
N MET A 108 11.55 -1.98 1.44
CA MET A 108 11.74 -0.55 1.55
C MET A 108 10.85 0.19 0.56
N GLY A 109 10.11 1.20 1.02
CA GLY A 109 9.33 2.12 0.20
C GLY A 109 9.84 3.55 0.34
N LEU A 110 9.67 4.36 -0.70
CA LEU A 110 9.96 5.79 -0.70
C LEU A 110 8.71 6.59 -1.04
N VAL A 111 8.34 7.50 -0.16
CA VAL A 111 7.33 8.53 -0.45
C VAL A 111 8.08 9.86 -0.65
N PRO A 112 8.20 10.35 -1.90
CA PRO A 112 8.93 11.58 -2.17
C PRO A 112 8.18 12.82 -1.70
N GLN A 113 8.93 13.91 -1.45
CA GLN A 113 8.38 15.16 -0.93
C GLN A 113 7.48 15.88 -1.92
N ASP A 114 7.82 15.85 -3.22
CA ASP A 114 7.04 16.50 -4.27
C ASP A 114 6.16 15.51 -5.05
N PRO A 115 4.84 15.54 -4.82
CA PRO A 115 3.92 14.66 -5.53
C PRO A 115 3.80 14.95 -7.03
N MET A 116 4.07 16.19 -7.45
CA MET A 116 3.84 16.58 -8.84
C MET A 116 4.88 16.00 -9.80
N SER A 117 6.12 15.91 -9.36
CA SER A 117 7.22 15.36 -10.16
C SER A 117 7.23 13.82 -10.18
N ASN A 118 6.48 13.17 -9.26
CA ASN A 118 6.55 11.74 -9.05
C ASN A 118 5.27 10.98 -9.47
N LEU A 119 4.18 11.68 -9.79
CA LEU A 119 2.99 11.10 -10.41
C LEU A 119 3.02 11.36 -11.92
N ASN A 120 2.80 10.33 -12.72
CA ASN A 120 2.65 10.49 -14.17
C ASN A 120 1.34 11.23 -14.48
N PRO A 121 1.38 12.44 -15.05
CA PRO A 121 0.19 13.29 -15.22
C PRO A 121 -0.80 12.75 -16.24
N VAL A 122 -0.36 11.88 -17.16
CA VAL A 122 -1.20 11.32 -18.22
C VAL A 122 -1.72 9.92 -17.90
N TRP A 123 -1.40 9.38 -16.72
CA TRP A 123 -1.92 8.09 -16.25
C TRP A 123 -2.87 8.29 -15.08
N ARG A 124 -3.91 7.46 -15.06
CA ARG A 124 -4.85 7.44 -13.92
C ARG A 124 -4.15 6.96 -12.66
N ILE A 125 -4.58 7.44 -11.51
CA ILE A 125 -3.98 7.07 -10.21
C ILE A 125 -4.02 5.55 -10.00
N GLY A 126 -5.15 4.90 -10.24
CA GLY A 126 -5.25 3.44 -10.10
C GLY A 126 -4.32 2.65 -11.02
N ALA A 127 -3.99 3.18 -12.20
CA ALA A 127 -3.02 2.55 -13.09
C ALA A 127 -1.60 2.60 -12.52
N GLN A 128 -1.23 3.69 -11.84
CA GLN A 128 0.07 3.86 -11.20
C GLN A 128 0.22 2.98 -9.95
N VAL A 129 -0.84 2.87 -9.13
CA VAL A 129 -0.89 1.92 -8.00
C VAL A 129 -0.80 0.48 -8.51
N LYS A 130 -1.52 0.15 -9.59
CA LYS A 130 -1.44 -1.17 -10.24
C LYS A 130 -0.03 -1.50 -10.70
N GLU A 131 0.67 -0.56 -11.32
CA GLU A 131 2.05 -0.74 -11.79
C GLU A 131 2.98 -1.05 -10.61
N ALA A 132 2.85 -0.34 -9.50
CA ALA A 132 3.62 -0.61 -8.28
C ALA A 132 3.35 -2.02 -7.73
N LEU A 133 2.09 -2.43 -7.64
CA LEU A 133 1.72 -3.78 -7.23
C LEU A 133 2.30 -4.86 -8.16
N GLN A 134 2.29 -4.61 -9.47
CA GLN A 134 2.85 -5.54 -10.46
C GLN A 134 4.38 -5.62 -10.37
N ALA A 135 5.06 -4.49 -10.19
CA ALA A 135 6.51 -4.43 -10.05
C ALA A 135 7.01 -5.25 -8.84
N ASN A 136 6.20 -5.32 -7.79
CA ASN A 136 6.50 -6.09 -6.57
C ASN A 136 5.94 -7.52 -6.60
N ASN A 137 5.57 -8.04 -7.77
CA ASN A 137 4.95 -9.37 -7.95
C ASN A 137 3.66 -9.58 -7.14
N MET A 138 3.03 -8.49 -6.75
CA MET A 138 1.75 -8.51 -6.03
C MET A 138 0.55 -8.57 -6.98
N ASP A 139 0.77 -8.78 -8.28
CA ASP A 139 -0.29 -8.98 -9.27
C ASP A 139 -0.76 -10.45 -9.29
N ILE A 140 -2.00 -10.62 -9.71
CA ILE A 140 -2.57 -11.94 -9.93
C ILE A 140 -1.99 -12.53 -11.21
N SER A 141 -1.28 -13.65 -11.13
CA SER A 141 -0.76 -14.32 -12.30
C SER A 141 -1.88 -14.69 -13.27
N LYS A 142 -1.55 -14.76 -14.58
CA LYS A 142 -2.51 -15.15 -15.63
C LYS A 142 -3.16 -16.51 -15.36
N GLU A 143 -2.40 -17.43 -14.79
CA GLU A 143 -2.88 -18.76 -14.40
C GLU A 143 -3.92 -18.68 -13.28
N LYS A 144 -3.71 -17.84 -12.27
CA LYS A 144 -4.65 -17.61 -11.18
C LYS A 144 -5.92 -16.94 -11.67
N ARG A 145 -5.81 -15.96 -12.59
CA ARG A 145 -6.99 -15.36 -13.23
C ARG A 145 -7.82 -16.40 -13.97
N SER A 146 -7.18 -17.35 -14.67
CA SER A 146 -7.88 -18.43 -15.35
C SER A 146 -8.59 -19.37 -14.38
N LYS A 147 -7.93 -19.78 -13.28
CA LYS A 147 -8.54 -20.59 -12.23
C LYS A 147 -9.70 -19.88 -11.57
N LEU A 148 -9.55 -18.57 -11.32
CA LEU A 148 -10.58 -17.72 -10.79
C LEU A 148 -11.79 -17.64 -11.70
N ALA A 149 -11.57 -17.36 -12.99
CA ALA A 149 -12.65 -17.31 -13.98
C ALA A 149 -13.39 -18.66 -14.09
N SER A 150 -12.66 -19.78 -14.06
CA SER A 150 -13.26 -21.12 -14.09
C SER A 150 -14.11 -21.41 -12.86
N ALA A 151 -13.67 -20.95 -11.69
CA ALA A 151 -14.41 -21.12 -10.44
C ALA A 151 -15.66 -20.24 -10.38
N LEU A 152 -15.59 -19.01 -10.90
CA LEU A 152 -16.74 -18.12 -11.02
C LEU A 152 -17.80 -18.64 -12.00
N ALA A 153 -17.37 -19.40 -13.01
CA ALA A 153 -18.26 -20.00 -13.99
C ALA A 153 -18.90 -21.33 -13.49
N SER A 154 -18.44 -21.90 -12.37
CA SER A 154 -19.05 -23.08 -11.77
C SER A 154 -20.35 -22.71 -11.05
N GLU A 155 -21.43 -23.46 -11.25
CA GLU A 155 -22.75 -23.22 -10.62
C GLU A 155 -22.74 -23.42 -9.10
N GLU A 156 -21.71 -24.01 -8.54
CA GLU A 156 -21.53 -24.10 -7.10
C GLU A 156 -20.91 -22.83 -6.56
N ASN A 157 -21.49 -22.29 -5.48
CA ASN A 157 -20.93 -21.20 -4.64
C ASN A 157 -19.60 -21.62 -3.97
N SER A 158 -18.71 -22.23 -4.74
CA SER A 158 -17.44 -22.70 -4.24
C SER A 158 -16.49 -21.50 -4.10
N VAL A 159 -16.08 -21.27 -2.87
CA VAL A 159 -14.99 -20.37 -2.53
C VAL A 159 -13.72 -20.93 -3.17
N VAL A 160 -13.13 -20.20 -4.09
CA VAL A 160 -11.83 -20.55 -4.65
C VAL A 160 -10.75 -19.87 -3.84
N ASP A 161 -10.10 -20.67 -3.03
CA ASP A 161 -8.91 -20.27 -2.29
C ASP A 161 -7.70 -20.32 -3.24
N LEU A 162 -7.27 -19.14 -3.69
CA LEU A 162 -6.06 -18.99 -4.50
C LEU A 162 -4.95 -18.46 -3.60
N LYS A 163 -4.40 -19.34 -2.74
CA LYS A 163 -3.24 -19.01 -1.92
C LYS A 163 -2.01 -18.81 -2.79
N THR A 164 -1.41 -17.64 -2.70
CA THR A 164 0.01 -17.44 -3.01
C THR A 164 0.79 -17.42 -1.71
N GLU A 165 2.09 -17.61 -1.75
CA GLU A 165 2.94 -17.56 -0.56
C GLU A 165 2.78 -16.26 0.25
N GLU A 166 2.20 -15.20 -0.33
CA GLU A 166 2.05 -13.88 0.29
C GLU A 166 0.62 -13.33 0.32
N ASP A 167 -0.35 -13.88 -0.47
CA ASP A 167 -1.71 -13.33 -0.56
C ASP A 167 -2.79 -14.40 -0.76
N GLU A 168 -3.83 -14.32 0.06
CA GLU A 168 -5.08 -15.06 -0.15
C GLU A 168 -5.99 -14.27 -1.10
N LEU A 169 -6.25 -14.81 -2.28
CA LEU A 169 -7.18 -14.27 -3.27
C LEU A 169 -8.45 -15.08 -3.28
N PHE A 170 -9.53 -14.45 -2.85
CA PHE A 170 -10.85 -15.06 -2.86
C PHE A 170 -11.76 -14.27 -3.81
N VAL A 171 -12.58 -14.95 -4.56
CA VAL A 171 -13.67 -14.33 -5.31
C VAL A 171 -14.94 -15.10 -5.02
N GLY A 172 -15.90 -14.45 -4.46
CA GLY A 172 -17.18 -15.01 -4.16
C GLY A 172 -17.76 -14.50 -2.85
N SER A 173 -19.04 -14.70 -2.68
CA SER A 173 -19.72 -14.46 -1.41
C SER A 173 -19.59 -15.71 -0.53
N LYS A 174 -19.15 -15.52 0.70
CA LYS A 174 -19.10 -16.61 1.70
C LYS A 174 -20.49 -17.12 2.01
N ASP A 175 -21.46 -16.21 2.01
CA ASP A 175 -22.87 -16.46 2.26
C ASP A 175 -23.67 -15.32 1.62
N LEU A 176 -24.16 -15.55 0.41
CA LEU A 176 -24.92 -14.55 -0.34
C LEU A 176 -26.20 -14.11 0.38
N PRO A 177 -27.02 -15.00 0.97
CA PRO A 177 -28.18 -14.58 1.77
C PRO A 177 -27.80 -13.65 2.92
N ALA A 178 -26.78 -13.98 3.70
CA ALA A 178 -26.32 -13.14 4.80
C ALA A 178 -25.76 -11.79 4.34
N LEU A 179 -25.13 -11.73 3.15
CA LEU A 179 -24.69 -10.49 2.53
C LEU A 179 -25.88 -9.61 2.15
N LEU A 180 -26.90 -10.18 1.50
CA LEU A 180 -28.11 -9.47 1.12
C LEU A 180 -28.89 -8.96 2.34
N ASP A 181 -29.03 -9.76 3.40
CA ASP A 181 -29.66 -9.36 4.66
C ASP A 181 -28.89 -8.19 5.33
N ALA A 182 -27.57 -8.27 5.34
CA ALA A 182 -26.72 -7.20 5.88
C ALA A 182 -26.83 -5.90 5.05
N ALA A 183 -26.87 -6.01 3.72
CA ALA A 183 -27.07 -4.89 2.83
C ALA A 183 -28.44 -4.24 3.04
N LYS A 184 -29.51 -5.04 3.10
CA LYS A 184 -30.87 -4.54 3.36
C LYS A 184 -30.94 -3.77 4.67
N LYS A 185 -30.42 -4.35 5.75
CA LYS A 185 -30.41 -3.69 7.05
C LYS A 185 -29.63 -2.37 7.02
N ALA A 186 -28.49 -2.35 6.34
CA ALA A 186 -27.66 -1.12 6.22
C ALA A 186 -28.40 0.00 5.45
N LEU A 187 -29.15 -0.36 4.40
CA LEU A 187 -29.96 0.58 3.65
C LEU A 187 -31.13 1.13 4.49
N GLU A 188 -31.80 0.27 5.26
CA GLU A 188 -32.86 0.66 6.20
C GLU A 188 -32.29 1.62 7.29
N ASP A 189 -31.15 1.28 7.89
CA ASP A 189 -30.48 2.08 8.92
C ASP A 189 -29.97 3.43 8.35
N ALA A 190 -29.59 3.46 7.09
CA ALA A 190 -29.21 4.69 6.38
C ALA A 190 -30.42 5.57 5.97
N GLY A 191 -31.66 5.07 6.15
CA GLY A 191 -32.88 5.78 5.81
C GLY A 191 -33.14 5.89 4.30
N SER A 192 -32.67 4.92 3.50
CA SER A 192 -33.00 4.86 2.08
C SER A 192 -34.50 4.80 1.85
N LYS A 193 -34.98 5.58 0.86
CA LYS A 193 -36.41 5.58 0.46
C LYS A 193 -36.72 4.52 -0.61
N HIS A 194 -35.71 3.87 -1.14
CA HIS A 194 -35.79 2.95 -2.28
C HIS A 194 -35.19 1.56 -1.97
N VAL A 195 -35.25 1.14 -0.70
CA VAL A 195 -34.65 -0.12 -0.24
C VAL A 195 -35.02 -1.32 -1.11
N GLU A 196 -36.29 -1.45 -1.51
CA GLU A 196 -36.73 -2.58 -2.34
C GLU A 196 -36.15 -2.54 -3.76
N GLU A 197 -36.05 -1.36 -4.38
CA GLU A 197 -35.44 -1.20 -5.71
C GLU A 197 -33.95 -1.50 -5.68
N GLU A 198 -33.26 -0.99 -4.67
CA GLU A 198 -31.82 -1.22 -4.43
C GLU A 198 -31.56 -2.70 -4.12
N MET A 199 -32.40 -3.34 -3.31
CA MET A 199 -32.28 -4.77 -3.02
C MET A 199 -32.57 -5.64 -4.24
N ASN A 200 -33.50 -5.26 -5.12
CA ASN A 200 -33.69 -5.93 -6.40
C ASN A 200 -32.47 -5.85 -7.29
N TYR A 201 -31.85 -4.66 -7.38
CA TYR A 201 -30.58 -4.50 -8.08
C TYR A 201 -29.48 -5.42 -7.51
N PHE A 202 -29.28 -5.45 -6.20
CA PHE A 202 -28.30 -6.31 -5.57
C PHE A 202 -28.56 -7.80 -5.82
N ARG A 203 -29.81 -8.22 -5.86
CA ARG A 203 -30.19 -9.62 -6.10
C ARG A 203 -30.07 -10.02 -7.57
N ASP A 204 -30.50 -9.15 -8.48
CA ASP A 204 -30.72 -9.49 -9.87
C ASP A 204 -29.52 -9.13 -10.75
N GLU A 205 -28.77 -8.08 -10.40
CA GLU A 205 -27.60 -7.59 -11.15
C GLU A 205 -26.28 -8.16 -10.65
N TRP A 206 -26.22 -8.68 -9.41
CA TRP A 206 -25.03 -9.30 -8.91
C TRP A 206 -24.99 -10.78 -9.31
N VAL A 207 -24.02 -11.12 -10.15
CA VAL A 207 -23.75 -12.51 -10.49
C VAL A 207 -23.18 -13.21 -9.26
N PRO A 208 -23.79 -14.31 -8.75
CA PRO A 208 -23.24 -15.07 -7.65
C PRO A 208 -21.77 -15.42 -7.89
N GLY A 209 -20.92 -15.20 -6.88
CA GLY A 209 -19.48 -15.44 -6.99
C GLY A 209 -18.66 -14.35 -7.68
N SER A 210 -19.28 -13.34 -8.30
CA SER A 210 -18.60 -12.21 -8.95
C SER A 210 -18.48 -10.97 -8.08
N GLN A 211 -19.03 -11.00 -6.87
CA GLN A 211 -18.99 -9.88 -5.92
C GLN A 211 -17.58 -9.70 -5.40
N THR A 212 -17.05 -8.51 -5.57
CA THR A 212 -15.80 -8.10 -4.96
C THR A 212 -16.10 -7.18 -3.78
N ARG A 213 -15.23 -7.18 -2.76
CA ARG A 213 -15.37 -6.28 -1.61
C ARG A 213 -15.56 -4.84 -2.03
N TRP A 214 -14.77 -4.42 -3.01
CA TRP A 214 -14.86 -3.09 -3.56
C TRP A 214 -16.22 -2.79 -4.20
N ARG A 215 -16.74 -3.70 -5.02
CA ARG A 215 -18.02 -3.54 -5.70
C ARG A 215 -19.16 -3.46 -4.69
N VAL A 216 -19.18 -4.39 -3.73
CA VAL A 216 -20.18 -4.40 -2.64
C VAL A 216 -20.14 -3.11 -1.83
N ALA A 217 -18.95 -2.68 -1.38
CA ALA A 217 -18.83 -1.45 -0.62
C ALA A 217 -19.28 -0.23 -1.45
N LYS A 218 -18.85 -0.15 -2.71
CA LYS A 218 -19.22 0.95 -3.60
C LYS A 218 -20.75 1.03 -3.82
N ASP A 219 -21.37 -0.08 -4.16
CA ASP A 219 -22.81 -0.11 -4.42
C ASP A 219 -23.62 0.27 -3.17
N LEU A 220 -23.18 -0.13 -1.97
CA LEU A 220 -23.78 0.30 -0.71
C LEU A 220 -23.57 1.78 -0.43
N ILE A 221 -22.39 2.33 -0.72
CA ILE A 221 -22.13 3.78 -0.57
C ILE A 221 -22.96 4.59 -1.56
N ASP A 222 -23.02 4.16 -2.80
CA ASP A 222 -23.84 4.82 -3.84
C ASP A 222 -25.34 4.81 -3.47
N ALA A 223 -25.78 3.78 -2.72
CA ALA A 223 -27.14 3.68 -2.18
C ALA A 223 -27.35 4.45 -0.86
N GLY A 224 -26.34 5.16 -0.35
CA GLY A 224 -26.43 6.03 0.82
C GLY A 224 -25.97 5.43 2.15
N VAL A 225 -25.38 4.24 2.15
CA VAL A 225 -24.76 3.66 3.35
C VAL A 225 -23.43 4.37 3.62
N SER A 226 -23.11 4.60 4.90
CA SER A 226 -21.82 5.20 5.27
C SER A 226 -20.64 4.30 4.85
N ASP A 227 -19.52 4.91 4.46
CA ASP A 227 -18.29 4.24 4.01
C ASP A 227 -17.86 3.14 4.99
N ASP A 228 -17.79 3.44 6.29
CA ASP A 228 -17.36 2.49 7.32
C ASP A 228 -18.29 1.26 7.41
N SER A 229 -19.61 1.48 7.33
CA SER A 229 -20.58 0.39 7.37
C SER A 229 -20.53 -0.45 6.10
N ALA A 230 -20.43 0.17 4.94
CA ALA A 230 -20.34 -0.49 3.65
C ALA A 230 -19.09 -1.39 3.56
N TRP A 231 -17.94 -0.86 3.96
CA TRP A 231 -16.69 -1.63 3.99
C TRP A 231 -16.70 -2.75 5.05
N THR A 232 -17.34 -2.54 6.19
CA THR A 232 -17.51 -3.58 7.22
C THR A 232 -18.31 -4.75 6.69
N ILE A 233 -19.40 -4.49 5.98
CA ILE A 233 -20.23 -5.52 5.34
C ILE A 233 -19.43 -6.25 4.27
N ALA A 234 -18.76 -5.52 3.38
CA ALA A 234 -17.97 -6.10 2.32
C ALA A 234 -16.84 -7.00 2.86
N LYS A 235 -16.10 -6.55 3.86
CA LYS A 235 -15.03 -7.34 4.50
C LYS A 235 -15.55 -8.60 5.19
N LYS A 236 -16.74 -8.54 5.77
CA LYS A 236 -17.32 -9.65 6.53
C LYS A 236 -17.89 -10.75 5.63
N HIS A 237 -18.56 -10.37 4.54
CA HIS A 237 -19.38 -11.28 3.74
C HIS A 237 -18.77 -11.62 2.36
N VAL A 238 -17.83 -10.82 1.86
CA VAL A 238 -17.14 -11.09 0.60
C VAL A 238 -15.73 -11.57 0.86
N LEU A 239 -15.40 -12.74 0.35
CA LEU A 239 -14.05 -13.29 0.42
C LEU A 239 -13.24 -12.81 -0.77
N GLY A 240 -12.07 -12.22 -0.49
CA GLY A 240 -11.09 -11.96 -1.50
C GLY A 240 -10.90 -10.53 -1.95
N SER A 241 -9.88 -10.35 -2.76
CA SER A 241 -9.57 -9.09 -3.38
C SER A 241 -9.20 -9.30 -4.86
N THR A 242 -9.80 -8.49 -5.74
CA THR A 242 -9.31 -8.31 -7.10
C THR A 242 -8.20 -7.26 -7.09
N MET A 243 -7.55 -7.06 -8.24
CA MET A 243 -6.61 -5.94 -8.40
C MET A 243 -7.28 -4.59 -8.10
N GLU A 244 -8.53 -4.40 -8.51
CA GLU A 244 -9.33 -3.21 -8.22
C GLU A 244 -9.58 -3.04 -6.72
N ASP A 245 -9.87 -4.12 -6.00
CA ASP A 245 -10.05 -4.08 -4.54
C ASP A 245 -8.76 -3.70 -3.83
N ARG A 246 -7.63 -4.25 -4.26
CA ARG A 246 -6.32 -3.91 -3.70
C ARG A 246 -5.97 -2.46 -3.94
N ILE A 247 -6.14 -1.96 -5.16
CA ILE A 247 -5.92 -0.55 -5.50
C ILE A 247 -6.79 0.35 -4.63
N SER A 248 -8.08 0.04 -4.53
CA SER A 248 -9.02 0.82 -3.72
C SER A 248 -8.71 0.73 -2.23
N GLY A 249 -8.28 -0.45 -1.75
CA GLY A 249 -7.82 -0.68 -0.38
C GLY A 249 -6.64 0.22 -0.03
N LEU A 250 -5.57 0.18 -0.81
CA LEU A 250 -4.37 1.01 -0.60
C LEU A 250 -4.67 2.51 -0.62
N LEU A 251 -5.50 2.95 -1.58
CA LEU A 251 -5.92 4.36 -1.65
C LEU A 251 -6.75 4.76 -0.42
N SER A 252 -7.61 3.87 0.06
CA SER A 252 -8.42 4.09 1.27
C SER A 252 -7.55 4.11 2.53
N GLU A 253 -6.58 3.20 2.67
CA GLU A 253 -5.61 3.18 3.78
C GLU A 253 -4.76 4.44 3.82
N ALA A 254 -4.38 4.96 2.66
CA ALA A 254 -3.73 6.26 2.53
C ALA A 254 -4.65 7.46 2.85
N GLY A 255 -5.92 7.20 3.18
CA GLY A 255 -6.90 8.21 3.59
C GLY A 255 -7.56 8.97 2.43
N LEU A 256 -7.60 8.39 1.22
CA LEU A 256 -8.35 8.96 0.11
C LEU A 256 -9.83 8.59 0.23
N PRO A 257 -10.75 9.56 0.33
CA PRO A 257 -12.18 9.28 0.31
C PRO A 257 -12.59 8.81 -1.09
N ASP A 258 -13.63 7.97 -1.17
CA ASP A 258 -14.15 7.46 -2.44
C ASP A 258 -13.04 6.87 -3.34
N ALA A 259 -12.22 6.02 -2.75
CA ALA A 259 -10.99 5.47 -3.33
C ALA A 259 -11.20 4.85 -4.72
N ALA A 260 -12.32 4.21 -4.93
CA ALA A 260 -12.68 3.58 -6.20
C ALA A 260 -12.89 4.57 -7.35
N THR A 261 -13.62 5.65 -7.09
CA THR A 261 -13.79 6.75 -8.06
C THR A 261 -12.45 7.46 -8.26
N ARG A 262 -11.71 7.70 -7.19
CA ARG A 262 -10.39 8.35 -7.23
C ARG A 262 -9.36 7.55 -8.04
N ALA A 263 -9.39 6.23 -7.97
CA ALA A 263 -8.53 5.37 -8.79
C ALA A 263 -8.68 5.63 -10.31
N ARG A 264 -9.85 6.08 -10.76
CA ARG A 264 -10.14 6.37 -12.17
C ARG A 264 -9.73 7.77 -12.61
N GLN A 265 -9.42 8.65 -11.68
CA GLN A 265 -9.03 10.04 -11.93
C GLN A 265 -7.54 10.19 -12.27
N PHE A 266 -7.23 11.32 -12.87
CA PHE A 266 -5.86 11.70 -13.18
C PHE A 266 -5.26 12.57 -12.05
N PRO A 267 -3.93 12.65 -11.94
CA PRO A 267 -3.28 13.47 -10.91
C PRO A 267 -3.70 14.94 -10.89
N HIS A 268 -4.00 15.54 -12.04
CA HIS A 268 -4.43 16.94 -12.13
C HIS A 268 -5.80 17.23 -11.53
N GLU A 269 -6.64 16.19 -11.38
CA GLU A 269 -7.95 16.29 -10.72
C GLU A 269 -7.87 16.23 -9.19
N PHE A 270 -6.67 15.96 -8.66
CA PHE A 270 -6.41 15.83 -7.23
C PHE A 270 -5.90 17.13 -6.61
N SER A 271 -6.33 17.43 -5.38
CA SER A 271 -5.69 18.45 -4.56
C SER A 271 -4.26 18.03 -4.16
N GLY A 272 -3.44 18.97 -3.70
CA GLY A 272 -2.06 18.66 -3.26
C GLY A 272 -2.00 17.54 -2.21
N GLY A 273 -2.86 17.60 -1.20
CA GLY A 273 -2.94 16.57 -0.16
C GLY A 273 -3.42 15.21 -0.69
N MET A 274 -4.32 15.18 -1.66
CA MET A 274 -4.77 13.93 -2.30
C MET A 274 -3.64 13.28 -3.11
N ARG A 275 -2.85 14.08 -3.84
CA ARG A 275 -1.68 13.59 -4.58
C ARG A 275 -0.64 12.96 -3.64
N GLN A 276 -0.39 13.61 -2.50
CA GLN A 276 0.52 13.05 -1.49
C GLN A 276 0.01 11.71 -0.93
N ARG A 277 -1.27 11.59 -0.65
CA ARG A 277 -1.89 10.33 -0.22
C ARG A 277 -1.83 9.26 -1.31
N ALA A 278 -2.00 9.62 -2.58
CA ALA A 278 -1.83 8.67 -3.68
C ALA A 278 -0.38 8.16 -3.78
N LEU A 279 0.63 9.01 -3.55
CA LEU A 279 2.02 8.56 -3.46
C LEU A 279 2.28 7.65 -2.25
N ILE A 280 1.65 7.92 -1.11
CA ILE A 280 1.70 7.02 0.05
C ILE A 280 1.12 5.66 -0.34
N ALA A 281 -0.04 5.61 -1.00
CA ALA A 281 -0.65 4.37 -1.46
C ALA A 281 0.23 3.58 -2.46
N ILE A 282 1.03 4.28 -3.27
CA ILE A 282 2.00 3.65 -4.19
C ILE A 282 3.21 3.09 -3.44
N GLY A 283 3.58 3.69 -2.31
CA GLY A 283 4.72 3.29 -1.49
C GLY A 283 4.40 2.24 -0.41
N LEU A 284 3.11 1.96 -0.17
CA LEU A 284 2.64 0.90 0.74
C LEU A 284 2.67 -0.46 0.05
#